data_ee015cd4e7664dcb416f75ec5fa37520
#
_entry.id   ee015cd4e7664dcb416f75ec5fa37520
#
_cell.length_a   1.000
_cell.length_b   1.000
_cell.length_c   1.000
_cell.angle_alpha   90.00
_cell.angle_beta   90.00
_cell.angle_gamma   90.00
#
_symmetry.space_group_name_H-M   'P 1'
#
loop_
_entity.id
_entity.type
_entity.pdbx_description
1 polymer ?
#
loop_
_entity_poly.entity_id
_entity_poly.type
_entity_poly.pdbx_seq_one_letter_code
_entity_poly.pdbx_strand_id
1 'polypeptide(L)'
;ASDVYKRQTYYLYVLASEGGSVSESFTLDYSVSTACDSYEIDESVRQALAFTYGAGGAYIESRNLSSPIDNDWYVITVPSSRIYDKLKISATTASTNTCSVEVYQNVASEGYQMKRVGSGNTISVSSGKYYIRVSNAKTMENFDDLDIQNYKLSITPILKATGIVITDLKGSEGLNKVVNYPGYGAHFRTQGSGTLTVYGVLTATDSSTGVTYAVGGEQINGLYYSPAWEANNTSANAIRRGTGTTDSSGKFEIDISLPPGIGVYSYYGSTSTHYFDICGVSVSPSDDSSISASETIFHLAYTMYHPF
;
A
#
# COMPACT_ATOMS: atom_id res chain seq x y z
N ALA A 1 36.08 20.08 4.71
CA ALA A 1 34.69 20.17 4.21
C ALA A 1 33.90 21.35 4.79
N SER A 2 34.35 21.97 5.89
CA SER A 2 33.59 23.05 6.58
C SER A 2 33.72 24.45 5.96
N ASP A 3 34.53 24.63 4.91
CA ASP A 3 34.90 25.97 4.42
C ASP A 3 34.09 26.45 3.21
N VAL A 4 33.28 25.56 2.60
CA VAL A 4 32.45 25.89 1.44
C VAL A 4 31.23 26.70 1.86
N TYR A 5 30.72 26.50 3.07
CA TYR A 5 29.55 27.18 3.63
C TYR A 5 29.77 28.65 4.03
N LYS A 6 31.03 29.05 4.20
CA LYS A 6 31.37 30.41 4.64
C LYS A 6 31.39 31.46 3.52
N ARG A 7 31.09 31.06 2.28
CA ARG A 7 31.26 31.93 1.11
C ARG A 7 30.01 32.10 0.25
N GLN A 8 28.83 31.88 0.79
CA GLN A 8 27.62 32.26 0.05
C GLN A 8 27.42 33.76 0.08
N THR A 9 27.12 34.32 -1.08
CA THR A 9 26.77 35.72 -1.21
C THR A 9 25.24 35.84 -1.23
N TYR A 10 24.70 36.49 -0.23
CA TYR A 10 23.27 36.76 -0.16
C TYR A 10 23.04 38.20 -0.68
N TYR A 11 22.03 38.36 -1.49
CA TYR A 11 21.59 39.65 -2.00
C TYR A 11 20.32 40.07 -1.28
N LEU A 12 20.38 41.15 -0.51
CA LEU A 12 19.22 41.74 0.14
C LEU A 12 18.70 42.85 -0.77
N TYR A 13 17.42 42.78 -1.11
CA TYR A 13 16.77 43.76 -1.95
C TYR A 13 15.73 44.52 -1.12
N VAL A 14 15.98 45.80 -0.88
CA VAL A 14 15.09 46.70 -0.12
C VAL A 14 14.34 47.58 -1.09
N LEU A 15 13.03 47.55 -1.04
CA LEU A 15 12.14 48.37 -1.88
C LEU A 15 11.43 49.42 -1.03
N ALA A 16 11.36 50.65 -1.53
CA ALA A 16 10.41 51.62 -1.00
C ALA A 16 9.00 51.23 -1.44
N SER A 17 8.02 51.21 -0.52
CA SER A 17 6.61 51.07 -0.89
C SER A 17 6.15 52.26 -1.71
N GLU A 18 5.21 52.06 -2.63
CA GLU A 18 4.61 53.13 -3.43
C GLU A 18 4.10 54.27 -2.53
N GLY A 19 4.57 55.49 -2.78
CA GLY A 19 4.17 56.70 -2.05
C GLY A 19 5.12 57.13 -0.93
N GLY A 20 6.20 56.42 -0.64
CA GLY A 20 7.23 56.81 0.31
C GLY A 20 8.17 57.90 -0.26
N SER A 21 8.60 58.84 0.59
CA SER A 21 9.65 59.82 0.24
C SER A 21 11.00 59.08 0.16
N VAL A 22 11.74 59.25 -0.92
CA VAL A 22 13.07 58.67 -1.12
C VAL A 22 14.16 59.19 -0.18
N SER A 23 13.81 60.05 0.79
CA SER A 23 14.74 60.64 1.74
C SER A 23 14.65 60.05 3.16
N GLU A 24 13.84 59.04 3.38
CA GLU A 24 13.76 58.40 4.70
C GLU A 24 14.89 57.40 4.90
N SER A 25 15.55 57.51 6.07
CA SER A 25 16.55 56.53 6.48
C SER A 25 15.86 55.31 7.08
N PHE A 26 16.32 54.12 6.77
CA PHE A 26 15.86 52.88 7.39
C PHE A 26 17.04 52.19 8.06
N THR A 27 16.75 51.36 9.06
CA THR A 27 17.72 50.49 9.66
C THR A 27 17.42 49.05 9.17
N LEU A 28 18.44 48.37 8.71
CA LEU A 28 18.35 46.97 8.34
C LEU A 28 19.02 46.15 9.44
N ASP A 29 18.22 45.44 10.20
CA ASP A 29 18.70 44.45 11.16
C ASP A 29 18.70 43.06 10.48
N TYR A 30 19.80 42.33 10.61
CA TYR A 30 19.89 40.95 10.12
C TYR A 30 20.50 40.07 11.18
N SER A 31 20.05 38.86 11.24
CA SER A 31 20.65 37.81 12.05
C SER A 31 20.98 36.59 11.17
N VAL A 32 22.09 35.93 11.44
CA VAL A 32 22.47 34.68 10.80
C VAL A 32 22.22 33.55 11.80
N SER A 33 21.31 32.65 11.46
CA SER A 33 21.11 31.42 12.22
C SER A 33 22.05 30.34 11.68
N THR A 34 22.70 29.61 12.58
CA THR A 34 23.55 28.44 12.25
C THR A 34 22.83 27.13 12.57
N ALA A 35 21.52 27.19 12.67
CA ALA A 35 20.70 26.04 13.07
C ALA A 35 20.36 25.10 11.90
N CYS A 36 21.21 25.05 10.87
CA CYS A 36 21.11 24.10 9.77
C CYS A 36 21.36 22.67 10.24
N ASP A 37 20.74 21.70 9.60
CA ASP A 37 21.07 20.30 9.85
C ASP A 37 22.40 19.90 9.15
N SER A 38 22.81 18.65 9.36
CA SER A 38 24.10 18.16 8.85
C SER A 38 24.13 17.87 7.35
N TYR A 39 23.00 18.05 6.66
CA TYR A 39 22.83 17.68 5.24
C TYR A 39 22.78 18.91 4.31
N GLU A 40 22.84 20.13 4.89
CA GLU A 40 23.04 21.33 4.10
C GLU A 40 24.34 21.26 3.27
N ILE A 41 24.34 21.54 1.97
CA ILE A 41 23.39 22.34 1.18
C ILE A 41 22.53 21.44 0.30
N ASP A 42 21.22 21.44 0.42
CA ASP A 42 20.30 20.72 -0.46
C ASP A 42 19.12 21.59 -0.96
N GLU A 43 19.37 22.87 -1.07
CA GLU A 43 18.45 23.94 -1.46
C GLU A 43 17.94 23.86 -2.90
N SER A 44 18.48 22.98 -3.71
CA SER A 44 18.15 22.92 -5.13
C SER A 44 18.20 21.49 -5.68
N VAL A 45 17.48 21.29 -6.77
CA VAL A 45 17.48 20.01 -7.53
C VAL A 45 18.90 19.49 -7.83
N ARG A 46 19.87 20.40 -8.03
CA ARG A 46 21.27 20.00 -8.33
C ARG A 46 22.03 19.51 -7.12
N GLN A 47 21.57 19.88 -5.93
CA GLN A 47 22.17 19.57 -4.64
C GLN A 47 21.35 18.51 -3.90
N ALA A 48 20.27 18.00 -4.53
CA ALA A 48 19.36 17.05 -3.95
C ALA A 48 20.06 15.83 -3.32
N LEU A 49 19.77 15.57 -2.06
CA LEU A 49 20.31 14.46 -1.31
C LEU A 49 19.78 13.12 -1.88
N ALA A 50 20.69 12.21 -2.21
CA ALA A 50 20.30 10.87 -2.64
C ALA A 50 19.66 10.10 -1.49
N PHE A 51 18.40 9.68 -1.68
CA PHE A 51 17.63 8.90 -0.72
C PHE A 51 17.41 7.49 -1.25
N THR A 52 17.84 6.49 -0.47
CA THR A 52 17.70 5.07 -0.85
C THR A 52 16.62 4.42 0.00
N TYR A 53 15.75 3.65 -0.65
CA TYR A 53 14.68 2.90 0.00
C TYR A 53 14.53 1.52 -0.64
N GLY A 54 14.03 0.56 0.15
CA GLY A 54 13.69 -0.78 -0.32
C GLY A 54 12.18 -1.00 -0.39
N ALA A 55 11.75 -2.22 -0.69
CA ALA A 55 10.32 -2.59 -0.74
C ALA A 55 9.59 -2.40 0.60
N GLY A 56 10.29 -2.48 1.72
CA GLY A 56 9.76 -2.16 3.05
C GLY A 56 9.70 -0.66 3.37
N GLY A 57 10.12 0.19 2.43
CA GLY A 57 10.24 1.63 2.67
C GLY A 57 11.52 2.02 3.38
N ALA A 58 11.70 3.31 3.57
CA ALA A 58 12.75 3.91 4.38
C ALA A 58 12.31 5.27 4.92
N TYR A 59 13.04 5.76 5.89
CA TYR A 59 12.85 7.11 6.41
C TYR A 59 14.20 7.74 6.76
N ILE A 60 14.23 9.07 6.79
CA ILE A 60 15.33 9.87 7.31
C ILE A 60 14.79 10.76 8.43
N GLU A 61 15.46 10.78 9.56
CA GLU A 61 15.14 11.57 10.74
C GLU A 61 16.12 12.74 10.89
N SER A 62 15.81 13.62 11.82
CA SER A 62 16.68 14.73 12.20
C SER A 62 16.97 15.72 11.06
N ARG A 63 15.97 15.88 10.18
CA ARG A 63 15.97 16.95 9.17
C ARG A 63 15.28 18.16 9.75
N ASN A 64 15.70 19.34 9.31
CA ASN A 64 14.99 20.57 9.68
C ASN A 64 14.92 21.56 8.52
N LEU A 65 13.87 22.33 8.52
CA LEU A 65 13.76 23.55 7.72
C LEU A 65 14.25 24.70 8.60
N SER A 66 15.45 25.19 8.29
CA SER A 66 16.16 26.19 9.11
C SER A 66 15.60 27.60 8.96
N SER A 67 14.79 27.83 7.93
CA SER A 67 14.13 29.10 7.65
C SER A 67 12.79 28.90 6.90
N PRO A 68 11.95 29.94 6.80
CA PRO A 68 10.68 29.85 6.05
C PRO A 68 10.85 29.64 4.55
N ILE A 69 11.99 30.01 4.00
CA ILE A 69 12.31 29.88 2.58
C ILE A 69 13.20 28.69 2.28
N ASP A 70 13.54 27.93 3.30
CA ASP A 70 14.32 26.72 3.22
C ASP A 70 13.58 25.61 2.46
N ASN A 71 14.31 24.87 1.64
CA ASN A 71 13.77 23.84 0.78
C ASN A 71 14.74 22.68 0.71
N ASP A 72 14.42 21.60 1.37
CA ASP A 72 15.22 20.37 1.29
C ASP A 72 14.86 19.57 0.05
N TRP A 73 15.82 19.26 -0.77
CA TRP A 73 15.64 18.46 -1.95
C TRP A 73 16.26 17.08 -1.81
N TYR A 74 15.48 16.08 -2.21
CA TYR A 74 15.90 14.68 -2.27
C TYR A 74 15.76 14.14 -3.67
N VAL A 75 16.62 13.20 -4.03
CA VAL A 75 16.50 12.44 -5.27
C VAL A 75 16.38 10.96 -4.97
N ILE A 76 15.37 10.32 -5.55
CA ILE A 76 15.16 8.88 -5.49
C ILE A 76 15.24 8.27 -6.90
N THR A 77 15.64 7.02 -6.96
CA THR A 77 15.61 6.24 -8.20
C THR A 77 14.60 5.12 -8.07
N VAL A 78 13.60 5.13 -8.93
CA VAL A 78 12.61 4.04 -9.06
C VAL A 78 13.15 3.06 -10.11
N PRO A 79 13.45 1.80 -9.74
CA PRO A 79 14.01 0.82 -10.67
C PRO A 79 12.99 0.37 -11.71
N SER A 80 13.47 -0.19 -12.82
CA SER A 80 12.61 -0.80 -13.85
C SER A 80 11.96 -2.10 -13.37
N SER A 81 12.74 -2.91 -12.64
CA SER A 81 12.24 -4.11 -11.96
C SER A 81 11.70 -3.71 -10.58
N ARG A 82 10.39 -3.53 -10.46
CA ARG A 82 9.75 -3.13 -9.20
C ARG A 82 8.45 -3.88 -9.00
N ILE A 83 8.13 -4.12 -7.74
CA ILE A 83 6.88 -4.74 -7.28
C ILE A 83 5.89 -3.71 -6.73
N TYR A 84 5.99 -2.48 -7.16
CA TYR A 84 5.12 -1.37 -6.79
C TYR A 84 5.00 -0.38 -7.95
N ASP A 85 3.89 0.30 -8.03
CA ASP A 85 3.61 1.36 -8.99
C ASP A 85 3.22 2.70 -8.34
N LYS A 86 3.20 2.70 -7.00
CA LYS A 86 2.89 3.88 -6.18
C LYS A 86 3.87 4.00 -5.03
N LEU A 87 4.18 5.23 -4.65
CA LEU A 87 4.93 5.57 -3.45
C LEU A 87 4.08 6.43 -2.52
N LYS A 88 4.06 6.10 -1.25
CA LYS A 88 3.60 6.99 -0.21
C LYS A 88 4.80 7.79 0.30
N ILE A 89 4.72 9.12 0.17
CA ILE A 89 5.78 10.05 0.57
C ILE A 89 5.18 11.02 1.58
N SER A 90 5.79 11.13 2.76
CA SER A 90 5.31 12.04 3.80
C SER A 90 6.46 12.67 4.56
N ALA A 91 6.33 13.95 4.86
CA ALA A 91 7.15 14.65 5.84
C ALA A 91 6.27 14.93 7.06
N THR A 92 6.68 14.42 8.22
CA THR A 92 5.94 14.57 9.47
C THR A 92 6.75 15.39 10.46
N THR A 93 6.12 16.38 11.08
CA THR A 93 6.69 17.23 12.13
C THR A 93 6.13 16.84 13.48
N ALA A 94 6.86 17.14 14.54
CA ALA A 94 6.38 16.97 15.92
C ALA A 94 5.36 18.05 16.34
N SER A 95 5.29 19.15 15.60
CA SER A 95 4.40 20.28 15.86
C SER A 95 3.18 20.26 14.91
N THR A 96 2.20 21.12 15.19
CA THR A 96 1.03 21.35 14.31
C THR A 96 1.39 22.04 12.99
N ASN A 97 2.63 22.45 12.81
CA ASN A 97 3.14 23.01 11.58
C ASN A 97 3.37 21.89 10.57
N THR A 98 2.75 22.00 9.41
CA THR A 98 2.85 20.99 8.35
C THR A 98 3.92 21.39 7.33
N CYS A 99 4.80 20.45 6.98
CA CYS A 99 5.65 20.60 5.82
C CYS A 99 4.84 20.37 4.54
N SER A 100 5.18 21.10 3.49
CA SER A 100 4.71 20.84 2.13
C SER A 100 5.65 19.83 1.46
N VAL A 101 5.09 18.80 0.84
CA VAL A 101 5.85 17.83 0.05
C VAL A 101 5.41 17.92 -1.39
N GLU A 102 6.34 18.17 -2.28
CA GLU A 102 6.10 18.16 -3.73
C GLU A 102 7.06 17.21 -4.42
N VAL A 103 6.57 16.52 -5.43
CA VAL A 103 7.34 15.53 -6.18
C VAL A 103 7.42 15.94 -7.64
N TYR A 104 8.62 15.86 -8.19
CA TYR A 104 8.94 16.27 -9.56
C TYR A 104 9.63 15.14 -10.32
N GLN A 105 9.41 15.12 -11.61
CA GLN A 105 10.12 14.26 -12.53
C GLN A 105 10.75 15.10 -13.65
N ASN A 106 11.97 14.74 -14.03
CA ASN A 106 12.60 15.34 -15.21
C ASN A 106 12.06 14.65 -16.47
N VAL A 107 11.32 15.40 -17.28
CA VAL A 107 10.71 14.90 -18.51
C VAL A 107 11.61 15.25 -19.69
N ALA A 108 12.42 14.29 -20.14
CA ALA A 108 13.37 14.48 -21.24
C ALA A 108 12.70 14.92 -22.55
N SER A 109 11.47 14.44 -22.82
CA SER A 109 10.68 14.82 -24.01
C SER A 109 10.24 16.29 -24.01
N GLU A 110 10.29 16.97 -22.88
CA GLU A 110 9.90 18.37 -22.71
C GLU A 110 11.12 19.30 -22.51
N GLY A 111 12.30 18.92 -23.02
CA GLY A 111 13.51 19.73 -22.91
C GLY A 111 14.14 19.71 -21.51
N TYR A 112 14.02 18.60 -20.78
CA TYR A 112 14.53 18.44 -19.41
C TYR A 112 13.89 19.37 -18.38
N GLN A 113 12.64 19.73 -18.60
CA GLN A 113 11.89 20.51 -17.62
C GLN A 113 11.46 19.64 -16.44
N MET A 114 11.58 20.21 -15.25
CA MET A 114 11.10 19.59 -14.03
C MET A 114 9.58 19.74 -13.95
N LYS A 115 8.86 18.64 -14.13
CA LYS A 115 7.41 18.60 -14.04
C LYS A 115 6.97 18.11 -12.67
N ARG A 116 6.12 18.87 -12.00
CA ARG A 116 5.47 18.41 -10.77
C ARG A 116 4.51 17.27 -11.10
N VAL A 117 4.76 16.10 -10.51
CA VAL A 117 3.97 14.88 -10.76
C VAL A 117 3.06 14.51 -9.59
N GLY A 118 3.22 15.19 -8.46
CA GLY A 118 2.36 14.99 -7.30
C GLY A 118 2.65 15.95 -6.16
N SER A 119 1.70 16.00 -5.26
CA SER A 119 1.82 16.62 -3.94
C SER A 119 1.05 15.76 -2.95
N GLY A 120 1.55 15.65 -1.73
CA GLY A 120 0.89 14.87 -0.70
C GLY A 120 1.29 13.40 -0.69
N ASN A 121 0.44 12.55 -0.10
CA ASN A 121 0.83 11.28 0.47
C ASN A 121 1.07 10.12 -0.50
N THR A 122 0.49 10.12 -1.71
CA THR A 122 0.61 9.00 -2.63
C THR A 122 0.74 9.48 -4.07
N ILE A 123 1.76 8.97 -4.76
CA ILE A 123 2.01 9.26 -6.18
C ILE A 123 2.15 7.96 -6.97
N SER A 124 1.68 7.96 -8.21
CA SER A 124 1.99 6.91 -9.18
C SER A 124 3.39 7.12 -9.74
N VAL A 125 4.16 6.04 -9.87
CA VAL A 125 5.54 6.09 -10.34
C VAL A 125 5.82 5.08 -11.44
N SER A 126 6.65 5.50 -12.41
CA SER A 126 7.31 4.66 -13.39
C SER A 126 8.81 4.58 -13.08
N SER A 127 9.56 3.76 -13.81
CA SER A 127 11.02 3.75 -13.65
C SER A 127 11.64 5.11 -13.98
N GLY A 128 12.61 5.53 -13.21
CA GLY A 128 13.29 6.81 -13.41
C GLY A 128 13.65 7.53 -12.13
N LYS A 129 14.16 8.75 -12.27
CA LYS A 129 14.51 9.62 -11.15
C LYS A 129 13.34 10.53 -10.81
N TYR A 130 13.07 10.65 -9.51
CA TYR A 130 12.11 11.58 -8.94
C TYR A 130 12.82 12.47 -7.94
N TYR A 131 12.41 13.72 -7.89
CA TYR A 131 12.93 14.73 -6.98
C TYR A 131 11.82 15.13 -6.03
N ILE A 132 12.12 15.15 -4.76
CA ILE A 132 11.18 15.47 -3.69
C ILE A 132 11.64 16.77 -3.06
N ARG A 133 10.76 17.74 -3.00
CA ARG A 133 10.97 18.99 -2.27
C ARG A 133 10.15 18.96 -1.00
N VAL A 134 10.80 19.18 0.12
CA VAL A 134 10.17 19.47 1.40
C VAL A 134 10.37 20.94 1.68
N SER A 135 9.31 21.65 1.98
CA SER A 135 9.34 23.08 2.28
C SER A 135 8.35 23.43 3.38
N ASN A 136 8.49 24.62 3.94
CA ASN A 136 7.51 25.13 4.89
C ASN A 136 6.14 25.33 4.19
N ALA A 137 5.06 24.86 4.82
CA ALA A 137 3.70 25.06 4.29
C ALA A 137 3.15 26.46 4.55
N LYS A 138 3.78 27.23 5.43
CA LYS A 138 3.38 28.62 5.71
C LYS A 138 3.77 29.53 4.54
N THR A 139 2.85 30.39 4.15
CA THR A 139 3.09 31.43 3.15
C THR A 139 3.92 32.56 3.75
N MET A 140 4.59 33.34 2.89
CA MET A 140 5.46 34.46 3.28
C MET A 140 4.81 35.58 4.13
N GLU A 141 3.49 35.49 4.36
CA GLU A 141 2.74 36.50 5.14
C GLU A 141 2.89 36.35 6.66
N ASN A 142 3.47 35.26 7.16
CA ASN A 142 3.60 34.98 8.58
C ASN A 142 5.05 34.70 9.01
N PHE A 143 5.93 35.68 8.75
CA PHE A 143 7.36 35.55 9.08
C PHE A 143 7.70 35.63 10.58
N ASP A 144 6.76 36.04 11.43
CA ASP A 144 7.03 36.27 12.85
C ASP A 144 7.11 34.97 13.70
N ASP A 145 6.67 33.83 13.15
CA ASP A 145 6.72 32.51 13.82
C ASP A 145 7.74 31.58 13.14
N LEU A 146 9.01 31.97 13.21
CA LEU A 146 10.15 31.24 12.63
C LEU A 146 10.62 30.09 13.52
N ASP A 147 9.76 29.16 13.80
CA ASP A 147 10.20 27.94 14.45
C ASP A 147 10.92 27.04 13.42
N ILE A 148 12.16 26.68 13.73
CA ILE A 148 12.90 25.62 13.05
C ILE A 148 12.03 24.38 13.07
N GLN A 149 11.65 23.90 11.88
CA GLN A 149 10.77 22.75 11.77
C GLN A 149 11.56 21.46 11.59
N ASN A 150 11.75 20.74 12.69
CA ASN A 150 12.26 19.37 12.58
C ASN A 150 11.20 18.47 11.95
N TYR A 151 11.61 17.67 10.97
CA TYR A 151 10.72 16.72 10.31
C TYR A 151 11.39 15.36 10.06
N LYS A 152 10.55 14.37 9.82
CA LYS A 152 10.93 13.04 9.36
C LYS A 152 10.36 12.84 7.96
N LEU A 153 11.21 12.60 6.97
CA LEU A 153 10.80 12.19 5.63
C LEU A 153 10.70 10.68 5.58
N SER A 154 9.55 10.18 5.12
CA SER A 154 9.31 8.75 4.92
C SER A 154 8.90 8.48 3.48
N ILE A 155 9.46 7.43 2.89
CA ILE A 155 9.11 6.93 1.56
C ILE A 155 8.79 5.45 1.69
N THR A 156 7.55 5.08 1.36
CA THR A 156 7.06 3.71 1.47
C THR A 156 6.43 3.28 0.15
N PRO A 157 6.98 2.25 -0.51
CA PRO A 157 6.34 1.63 -1.67
C PRO A 157 4.98 1.03 -1.30
N ILE A 158 3.98 1.22 -2.16
CA ILE A 158 2.72 0.50 -2.08
C ILE A 158 2.88 -0.72 -2.98
N LEU A 159 3.08 -1.87 -2.35
CA LEU A 159 3.40 -3.11 -3.05
C LEU A 159 2.22 -3.58 -3.90
N LYS A 160 2.52 -4.02 -5.11
CA LYS A 160 1.56 -4.69 -5.99
C LYS A 160 1.66 -6.19 -5.77
N ALA A 161 0.54 -6.83 -5.48
CA ALA A 161 0.50 -8.28 -5.30
C ALA A 161 1.01 -9.01 -6.55
N THR A 162 1.70 -10.13 -6.36
CA THR A 162 2.14 -11.04 -7.42
C THR A 162 1.70 -12.48 -7.15
N GLY A 163 1.20 -12.77 -5.96
CA GLY A 163 0.73 -14.09 -5.58
C GLY A 163 -0.26 -14.05 -4.43
N ILE A 164 -1.19 -14.98 -4.45
CA ILE A 164 -2.17 -15.22 -3.38
C ILE A 164 -2.27 -16.73 -3.15
N VAL A 165 -2.41 -17.14 -1.90
CA VAL A 165 -2.60 -18.54 -1.54
C VAL A 165 -3.71 -18.68 -0.51
N ILE A 166 -4.52 -19.74 -0.62
CA ILE A 166 -5.43 -20.17 0.43
C ILE A 166 -4.64 -21.09 1.37
N THR A 167 -4.64 -20.77 2.65
CA THR A 167 -3.88 -21.51 3.67
C THR A 167 -4.74 -22.44 4.50
N ASP A 168 -6.02 -22.11 4.70
CA ASP A 168 -6.97 -22.94 5.44
C ASP A 168 -8.42 -22.59 5.06
N LEU A 169 -9.31 -23.54 5.30
CA LEU A 169 -10.74 -23.42 5.16
C LEU A 169 -11.41 -23.93 6.43
N LYS A 170 -12.26 -23.11 7.05
CA LYS A 170 -13.01 -23.49 8.27
C LYS A 170 -14.50 -23.29 8.08
N GLY A 171 -15.28 -24.24 8.59
CA GLY A 171 -16.74 -24.08 8.70
C GLY A 171 -17.14 -23.52 10.05
N SER A 172 -18.17 -22.68 10.08
CA SER A 172 -18.84 -22.24 11.30
C SER A 172 -19.63 -23.39 11.94
N GLU A 173 -20.19 -23.12 13.13
CA GLU A 173 -21.20 -23.98 13.72
C GLU A 173 -22.34 -24.20 12.71
N GLY A 174 -22.65 -25.45 12.40
CA GLY A 174 -23.61 -25.83 11.34
C GLY A 174 -22.98 -26.21 9.99
N LEU A 175 -21.78 -25.70 9.67
CA LEU A 175 -20.97 -26.13 8.54
C LEU A 175 -19.71 -26.82 9.05
N ASN A 176 -19.79 -28.12 9.31
CA ASN A 176 -18.67 -28.86 9.89
C ASN A 176 -17.73 -29.39 8.81
N LYS A 177 -16.43 -29.10 8.96
CA LYS A 177 -15.38 -29.79 8.18
C LYS A 177 -15.30 -31.22 8.65
N VAL A 178 -15.72 -32.15 7.80
CA VAL A 178 -15.84 -33.58 8.16
C VAL A 178 -14.51 -34.28 7.97
N VAL A 179 -13.87 -34.08 6.83
CA VAL A 179 -12.63 -34.76 6.44
C VAL A 179 -11.86 -33.87 5.47
N ASN A 180 -10.54 -34.01 5.49
CA ASN A 180 -9.66 -33.49 4.44
C ASN A 180 -8.92 -34.67 3.83
N TYR A 181 -9.32 -35.09 2.62
CA TYR A 181 -8.64 -36.16 1.91
C TYR A 181 -7.53 -35.61 1.02
N PRO A 182 -6.29 -36.09 1.14
CA PRO A 182 -5.23 -35.70 0.21
C PRO A 182 -5.65 -35.96 -1.24
N GLY A 183 -5.63 -34.94 -2.08
CA GLY A 183 -6.01 -35.00 -3.49
C GLY A 183 -7.51 -34.84 -3.80
N TYR A 184 -8.37 -34.75 -2.77
CA TYR A 184 -9.82 -34.58 -2.95
C TYR A 184 -10.38 -33.34 -2.28
N GLY A 185 -9.54 -32.55 -1.59
CA GLY A 185 -9.94 -31.32 -0.92
C GLY A 185 -10.70 -31.49 0.39
N ALA A 186 -11.24 -30.40 0.90
CA ALA A 186 -11.97 -30.37 2.16
C ALA A 186 -13.45 -30.75 1.97
N HIS A 187 -13.97 -31.60 2.87
CA HIS A 187 -15.37 -32.00 2.91
C HIS A 187 -16.11 -31.19 3.99
N PHE A 188 -17.11 -30.47 3.59
CA PHE A 188 -17.99 -29.71 4.48
C PHE A 188 -19.40 -30.27 4.46
N ARG A 189 -20.06 -30.29 5.62
CA ARG A 189 -21.42 -30.79 5.79
C ARG A 189 -22.29 -29.75 6.47
N THR A 190 -23.43 -29.43 5.85
CA THR A 190 -24.49 -28.65 6.48
C THR A 190 -25.88 -29.01 5.93
N GLN A 191 -26.86 -29.12 6.82
CA GLN A 191 -28.27 -29.29 6.44
C GLN A 191 -28.98 -27.97 6.25
N GLY A 192 -28.44 -26.90 6.83
CA GLY A 192 -28.91 -25.52 6.68
C GLY A 192 -27.88 -24.63 6.03
N SER A 193 -28.04 -23.33 6.19
CA SER A 193 -27.02 -22.36 5.82
C SER A 193 -25.87 -22.40 6.82
N GLY A 194 -24.66 -22.14 6.34
CA GLY A 194 -23.46 -22.06 7.16
C GLY A 194 -22.52 -20.96 6.68
N THR A 195 -21.46 -20.71 7.41
CA THR A 195 -20.40 -19.79 7.00
C THR A 195 -19.12 -20.56 6.75
N LEU A 196 -18.56 -20.40 5.57
CA LEU A 196 -17.21 -20.83 5.23
C LEU A 196 -16.25 -19.68 5.41
N THR A 197 -15.28 -19.83 6.31
CA THR A 197 -14.19 -18.88 6.48
C THR A 197 -12.98 -19.34 5.69
N VAL A 198 -12.51 -18.50 4.80
CA VAL A 198 -11.34 -18.73 3.94
C VAL A 198 -10.19 -17.90 4.48
N TYR A 199 -9.09 -18.56 4.83
CA TYR A 199 -7.85 -17.95 5.29
C TYR A 199 -6.81 -18.01 4.17
N GLY A 200 -6.01 -16.96 4.06
CA GLY A 200 -4.94 -16.95 3.07
C GLY A 200 -3.92 -15.85 3.30
N VAL A 201 -2.98 -15.75 2.35
CA VAL A 201 -1.90 -14.77 2.38
C VAL A 201 -1.73 -14.18 0.99
N LEU A 202 -1.59 -12.84 0.94
CA LEU A 202 -1.27 -12.07 -0.25
C LEU A 202 0.19 -11.63 -0.20
N THR A 203 0.90 -11.82 -1.29
CA THR A 203 2.34 -11.55 -1.36
C THR A 203 2.74 -10.82 -2.63
N ALA A 204 3.87 -10.13 -2.54
CA ALA A 204 4.60 -9.56 -3.68
C ALA A 204 6.01 -10.15 -3.70
N THR A 205 6.38 -10.83 -4.77
CA THR A 205 7.72 -11.39 -4.94
C THR A 205 8.50 -10.56 -5.95
N ASP A 206 9.64 -10.02 -5.51
CA ASP A 206 10.59 -9.36 -6.39
C ASP A 206 11.31 -10.40 -7.24
N SER A 207 11.02 -10.42 -8.54
CA SER A 207 11.60 -11.38 -9.47
C SER A 207 13.11 -11.23 -9.66
N SER A 208 13.68 -10.07 -9.32
CA SER A 208 15.12 -9.82 -9.46
C SER A 208 15.93 -10.36 -8.27
N THR A 209 15.33 -10.37 -7.08
CA THR A 209 15.98 -10.81 -5.83
C THR A 209 15.44 -12.12 -5.30
N GLY A 210 14.25 -12.54 -5.76
CA GLY A 210 13.51 -13.67 -5.22
C GLY A 210 12.90 -13.44 -3.83
N VAL A 211 13.02 -12.23 -3.29
CA VAL A 211 12.50 -11.88 -1.95
C VAL A 211 10.99 -11.68 -2.03
N THR A 212 10.27 -12.30 -1.10
CA THR A 212 8.81 -12.20 -0.99
C THR A 212 8.44 -11.30 0.19
N TYR A 213 7.53 -10.37 -0.06
CA TYR A 213 7.01 -9.39 0.90
C TYR A 213 5.51 -9.61 1.11
N ALA A 214 5.04 -9.34 2.32
CA ALA A 214 3.62 -9.31 2.64
C ALA A 214 2.96 -8.08 2.02
N VAL A 215 1.74 -8.24 1.47
CA VAL A 215 0.94 -7.12 0.95
C VAL A 215 -0.23 -6.88 1.89
N GLY A 216 -0.14 -5.83 2.70
CA GLY A 216 -1.15 -5.44 3.68
C GLY A 216 -2.07 -4.33 3.19
N GLY A 217 -3.29 -4.30 3.75
CA GLY A 217 -4.29 -3.26 3.47
C GLY A 217 -5.05 -3.45 2.15
N GLU A 218 -4.87 -4.61 1.47
CA GLU A 218 -5.52 -4.90 0.20
C GLU A 218 -6.85 -5.61 0.41
N GLN A 219 -7.88 -5.21 -0.35
CA GLN A 219 -9.18 -5.88 -0.30
C GLN A 219 -9.15 -7.15 -1.15
N ILE A 220 -9.62 -8.26 -0.56
CA ILE A 220 -9.71 -9.56 -1.20
C ILE A 220 -11.17 -9.92 -1.41
N ASN A 221 -11.49 -10.38 -2.62
CA ASN A 221 -12.78 -10.96 -2.96
C ASN A 221 -12.71 -12.48 -2.82
N GLY A 222 -13.68 -13.06 -2.14
CA GLY A 222 -13.93 -14.49 -2.07
C GLY A 222 -15.16 -14.87 -2.87
N LEU A 223 -15.08 -16.01 -3.56
CA LEU A 223 -16.17 -16.57 -4.37
C LEU A 223 -16.32 -18.05 -4.04
N TYR A 224 -17.55 -18.46 -3.75
CA TYR A 224 -18.00 -19.84 -3.76
C TYR A 224 -18.87 -20.08 -4.97
N TYR A 225 -18.68 -21.24 -5.63
CA TYR A 225 -19.46 -21.67 -6.77
C TYR A 225 -19.87 -23.14 -6.63
N SER A 226 -21.17 -23.41 -6.81
CA SER A 226 -21.77 -24.76 -6.76
C SER A 226 -22.45 -25.08 -8.08
N PRO A 227 -21.91 -26.00 -8.89
CA PRO A 227 -22.55 -26.48 -10.12
C PRO A 227 -23.90 -27.13 -9.88
N ALA A 228 -24.08 -27.82 -8.75
CA ALA A 228 -25.34 -28.51 -8.45
C ALA A 228 -26.49 -27.51 -8.19
N TRP A 229 -26.25 -26.40 -7.51
CA TRP A 229 -27.22 -25.32 -7.34
C TRP A 229 -27.50 -24.58 -8.66
N GLU A 230 -26.51 -24.45 -9.53
CA GLU A 230 -26.70 -23.90 -10.88
C GLU A 230 -27.62 -24.78 -11.72
N ALA A 231 -27.39 -26.07 -11.74
CA ALA A 231 -28.20 -27.04 -12.47
C ALA A 231 -29.68 -27.08 -12.00
N ASN A 232 -29.92 -26.70 -10.73
CA ASN A 232 -31.27 -26.62 -10.16
C ASN A 232 -31.97 -25.24 -10.43
N ASN A 233 -31.44 -24.43 -11.33
CA ASN A 233 -31.98 -23.09 -11.68
C ASN A 233 -32.07 -22.10 -10.48
N THR A 234 -31.25 -22.31 -9.44
CA THR A 234 -31.22 -21.42 -8.28
C THR A 234 -29.91 -20.65 -8.24
N SER A 235 -29.72 -19.75 -9.22
CA SER A 235 -28.49 -18.97 -9.38
C SER A 235 -28.07 -18.19 -8.11
N ALA A 236 -29.05 -17.78 -7.29
CA ALA A 236 -28.78 -17.14 -6.01
C ALA A 236 -28.06 -18.05 -5.00
N ASN A 237 -28.17 -19.38 -5.13
CA ASN A 237 -27.47 -20.34 -4.30
C ASN A 237 -26.17 -20.86 -4.94
N ALA A 238 -26.08 -20.80 -6.27
CA ALA A 238 -24.92 -21.27 -7.02
C ALA A 238 -23.66 -20.43 -6.77
N ILE A 239 -23.84 -19.12 -6.57
CA ILE A 239 -22.74 -18.17 -6.39
C ILE A 239 -22.92 -17.44 -5.06
N ARG A 240 -21.89 -17.49 -4.20
CA ARG A 240 -21.80 -16.71 -2.98
C ARG A 240 -20.50 -15.93 -2.93
N ARG A 241 -20.54 -14.77 -2.31
CA ARG A 241 -19.40 -13.86 -2.25
C ARG A 241 -19.15 -13.42 -0.82
N GLY A 242 -17.87 -13.17 -0.53
CA GLY A 242 -17.39 -12.54 0.68
C GLY A 242 -16.24 -11.61 0.36
N THR A 243 -15.90 -10.75 1.29
CA THR A 243 -14.75 -9.84 1.17
C THR A 243 -14.00 -9.80 2.49
N GLY A 244 -12.71 -9.59 2.42
CA GLY A 244 -11.83 -9.37 3.55
C GLY A 244 -10.75 -8.37 3.19
N THR A 245 -9.95 -7.97 4.17
CA THR A 245 -8.80 -7.07 3.96
C THR A 245 -7.56 -7.73 4.55
N THR A 246 -6.44 -7.63 3.86
CA THR A 246 -5.17 -8.17 4.37
C THR A 246 -4.65 -7.33 5.54
N ASP A 247 -4.14 -7.98 6.56
CA ASP A 247 -3.40 -7.34 7.65
C ASP A 247 -1.98 -6.95 7.22
N SER A 248 -1.19 -6.35 8.12
CA SER A 248 0.20 -5.95 7.84
C SER A 248 1.14 -7.12 7.53
N SER A 249 0.75 -8.35 7.83
CA SER A 249 1.48 -9.58 7.48
C SER A 249 0.97 -10.23 6.19
N GLY A 250 0.09 -9.56 5.46
CA GLY A 250 -0.53 -10.03 4.22
C GLY A 250 -1.61 -11.09 4.42
N LYS A 251 -1.97 -11.43 5.65
CA LYS A 251 -2.99 -12.43 5.95
C LYS A 251 -4.38 -11.85 5.79
N PHE A 252 -5.29 -12.64 5.27
CA PHE A 252 -6.71 -12.31 5.17
C PHE A 252 -7.59 -13.44 5.71
N GLU A 253 -8.79 -13.03 6.10
CA GLU A 253 -9.91 -13.88 6.51
C GLU A 253 -11.16 -13.39 5.79
N ILE A 254 -11.89 -14.31 5.14
CA ILE A 254 -13.09 -13.99 4.38
C ILE A 254 -14.19 -14.94 4.78
N ASP A 255 -15.31 -14.40 5.23
CA ASP A 255 -16.52 -15.14 5.50
C ASP A 255 -17.43 -15.19 4.27
N ILE A 256 -17.79 -16.39 3.84
CA ILE A 256 -18.71 -16.64 2.74
C ILE A 256 -19.91 -17.40 3.31
N SER A 257 -21.10 -16.80 3.27
CA SER A 257 -22.33 -17.47 3.66
C SER A 257 -22.73 -18.51 2.61
N LEU A 258 -22.73 -19.78 2.97
CA LEU A 258 -23.06 -20.87 2.06
C LEU A 258 -24.54 -21.27 2.16
N PRO A 259 -25.14 -21.72 1.03
CA PRO A 259 -26.47 -22.33 1.04
C PRO A 259 -26.42 -23.72 1.74
N PRO A 260 -27.56 -24.37 1.96
CA PRO A 260 -27.56 -25.80 2.33
C PRO A 260 -26.78 -26.64 1.33
N GLY A 261 -26.08 -27.65 1.79
CA GLY A 261 -25.44 -28.65 0.93
C GLY A 261 -26.51 -29.48 0.23
N ILE A 262 -26.24 -29.95 -1.00
CA ILE A 262 -27.15 -30.84 -1.75
C ILE A 262 -26.55 -32.19 -2.08
N GLY A 263 -25.24 -32.33 -1.94
CA GLY A 263 -24.57 -33.61 -2.11
C GLY A 263 -24.78 -34.55 -0.92
N VAL A 264 -24.88 -35.84 -1.19
CA VAL A 264 -24.95 -36.89 -0.15
C VAL A 264 -23.77 -37.83 -0.32
N TYR A 265 -23.02 -38.03 0.76
CA TYR A 265 -21.99 -39.08 0.82
C TYR A 265 -22.56 -40.29 1.55
N SER A 266 -22.66 -41.42 0.86
CA SER A 266 -23.09 -42.71 1.43
C SER A 266 -21.95 -43.70 1.29
N TYR A 267 -21.50 -44.25 2.41
CA TYR A 267 -20.54 -45.36 2.43
C TYR A 267 -21.28 -46.64 2.77
N TYR A 268 -21.40 -47.50 1.79
CA TYR A 268 -22.08 -48.79 1.94
C TYR A 268 -21.19 -49.88 1.33
N GLY A 269 -20.51 -50.68 2.14
CA GLY A 269 -19.78 -51.87 1.71
C GLY A 269 -19.09 -51.77 0.35
N SER A 270 -19.41 -52.69 -0.58
CA SER A 270 -18.86 -52.69 -1.94
C SER A 270 -19.67 -51.95 -2.99
N THR A 271 -20.83 -51.34 -2.62
CA THR A 271 -21.71 -50.58 -3.53
C THR A 271 -21.96 -49.21 -2.95
N SER A 272 -21.04 -48.27 -3.18
CA SER A 272 -21.19 -46.87 -2.78
C SER A 272 -21.85 -46.09 -3.89
N THR A 273 -22.99 -45.46 -3.60
CA THR A 273 -23.58 -44.42 -4.47
C THR A 273 -23.11 -43.06 -3.98
N HIS A 274 -22.27 -42.41 -4.74
CA HIS A 274 -21.73 -41.10 -4.38
C HIS A 274 -22.42 -40.02 -5.20
N TYR A 275 -23.13 -39.12 -4.53
CA TYR A 275 -23.58 -37.86 -5.11
C TYR A 275 -22.73 -36.77 -4.46
N PHE A 276 -21.90 -36.12 -5.26
CA PHE A 276 -21.01 -35.04 -4.76
C PHE A 276 -21.43 -33.73 -5.38
N ASP A 277 -21.62 -32.72 -4.55
CA ASP A 277 -21.52 -31.34 -4.99
C ASP A 277 -20.07 -30.93 -4.89
N ILE A 278 -19.37 -30.91 -6.02
CA ILE A 278 -17.99 -30.47 -6.13
C ILE A 278 -18.02 -28.98 -6.37
N CYS A 279 -17.72 -28.21 -5.33
CA CYS A 279 -17.79 -26.76 -5.35
C CYS A 279 -16.39 -26.15 -5.49
N GLY A 280 -16.33 -24.97 -6.09
CA GLY A 280 -15.12 -24.15 -6.15
C GLY A 280 -15.15 -23.04 -5.10
N VAL A 281 -14.00 -22.82 -4.47
CA VAL A 281 -13.75 -21.63 -3.67
C VAL A 281 -12.56 -20.91 -4.28
N SER A 282 -12.68 -19.64 -4.58
CA SER A 282 -11.59 -18.85 -5.13
C SER A 282 -11.47 -17.51 -4.44
N VAL A 283 -10.25 -16.97 -4.42
CA VAL A 283 -9.93 -15.66 -3.87
C VAL A 283 -9.07 -14.87 -4.85
N SER A 284 -9.26 -13.56 -4.87
CA SER A 284 -8.44 -12.64 -5.67
C SER A 284 -8.42 -11.25 -5.04
N PRO A 285 -7.36 -10.45 -5.25
CA PRO A 285 -7.39 -9.02 -4.95
C PRO A 285 -8.54 -8.34 -5.69
N SER A 286 -9.13 -7.30 -5.11
CA SER A 286 -10.28 -6.60 -5.69
C SER A 286 -9.89 -5.78 -6.92
N ASP A 287 -8.65 -5.34 -7.00
CA ASP A 287 -8.10 -4.52 -8.07
C ASP A 287 -7.39 -5.32 -9.17
N ASP A 288 -7.04 -6.59 -8.91
CA ASP A 288 -6.37 -7.46 -9.89
C ASP A 288 -6.84 -8.91 -9.83
N SER A 289 -7.89 -9.23 -10.58
CA SER A 289 -8.44 -10.58 -10.66
C SER A 289 -7.55 -11.58 -11.44
N SER A 290 -6.46 -11.13 -12.07
CA SER A 290 -5.49 -12.02 -12.72
C SER A 290 -4.67 -12.80 -11.70
N ILE A 291 -4.58 -12.31 -10.47
CA ILE A 291 -3.96 -12.97 -9.33
C ILE A 291 -5.06 -13.69 -8.57
N SER A 292 -5.06 -15.01 -8.59
CA SER A 292 -6.10 -15.79 -7.92
C SER A 292 -5.56 -17.10 -7.38
N ALA A 293 -6.19 -17.59 -6.32
CA ALA A 293 -6.04 -18.94 -5.82
C ALA A 293 -7.40 -19.59 -5.72
N SER A 294 -7.46 -20.90 -5.92
CA SER A 294 -8.70 -21.66 -5.82
C SER A 294 -8.49 -23.01 -5.15
N GLU A 295 -9.50 -23.44 -4.43
CA GLU A 295 -9.60 -24.75 -3.81
C GLU A 295 -10.90 -25.44 -4.23
N THR A 296 -10.84 -26.74 -4.35
CA THR A 296 -12.02 -27.57 -4.55
C THR A 296 -12.49 -28.08 -3.20
N ILE A 297 -13.79 -27.94 -2.95
CA ILE A 297 -14.43 -28.44 -1.74
C ILE A 297 -15.61 -29.34 -2.11
N PHE A 298 -15.95 -30.27 -1.22
CA PHE A 298 -17.19 -31.03 -1.30
C PHE A 298 -18.18 -30.45 -0.30
N HIS A 299 -19.32 -30.01 -0.78
CA HIS A 299 -20.37 -29.44 0.05
C HIS A 299 -21.57 -30.38 0.10
N LEU A 300 -21.73 -31.04 1.23
CA LEU A 300 -22.67 -32.15 1.42
C LEU A 300 -23.85 -31.71 2.28
N ALA A 301 -25.05 -32.20 1.97
CA ALA A 301 -26.22 -32.05 2.85
C ALA A 301 -26.03 -32.87 4.13
N TYR A 302 -25.63 -34.13 3.99
CA TYR A 302 -25.32 -35.04 5.11
C TYR A 302 -24.46 -36.21 4.66
N THR A 303 -23.82 -36.86 5.62
CA THR A 303 -23.12 -38.14 5.43
C THR A 303 -23.89 -39.26 6.09
N MET A 304 -24.23 -40.29 5.34
CA MET A 304 -24.76 -41.52 5.95
C MET A 304 -23.58 -42.42 6.27
N TYR A 305 -23.41 -42.73 7.56
CA TYR A 305 -22.49 -43.75 8.04
C TYR A 305 -23.32 -44.96 8.44
N HIS A 306 -23.12 -46.08 7.76
CA HIS A 306 -23.65 -47.34 8.20
C HIS A 306 -22.53 -48.12 8.88
N PRO A 307 -22.52 -48.19 10.23
CA PRO A 307 -21.61 -49.12 10.90
C PRO A 307 -21.99 -50.57 10.49
N PHE A 308 -21.00 -51.38 10.24
CA PHE A 308 -21.16 -52.82 10.04
C PHE A 308 -21.66 -53.46 11.31
#